data_1b1dee42e06a2eed516b22967aa7b2e5
#
_entry.id   1b1dee42e06a2eed516b22967aa7b2e5
#
_cell.length_a   1.000
_cell.length_b   1.000
_cell.length_c   1.000
_cell.angle_alpha   90.00
_cell.angle_beta   90.00
_cell.angle_gamma   90.00
#
_symmetry.space_group_name_H-M   'P 1'
#
loop_
_entity.id
_entity.type
_entity.pdbx_description
1 polymer ?
#
loop_
_entity_poly.entity_id
_entity_poly.type
_entity_poly.pdbx_seq_one_letter_code
_entity_poly.pdbx_strand_id
1 'polypeptide(L)'
;MTISLKCNAYYYKVGDVVTTDKYTALLEKKQTGNPIEFKIPEFITKGNLHIDPQQSIHALCKNHAIRLRESYDYVRLFFSGGSDSQLILDTFVRNNIHIDEIVMVKSGIPTTDYELDDVASKMLANNKNALQTTKITVSSMTTDEYRRFYVTDRWYENLIDIGRSTRVGGTLRQQEYKESINLYPTHGKTVSIFGIDKPFVKYLNGKWYTYFLDVNLEYQEGESDWCSFYYDDPLICAKQCHDLIRSIETNLSKTEYNKVTTYDRQYQKLWQSAIGRLDYQNYFIPKALGHNELPVNNHKDYLAWKTLLKDNDMIWKNYQYGLKNLESMLGKEWFNDGQASLGTVGIFGPFIDLQDGSVHTVDELYPNGYYD
;
A
#
# COMPACT_ATOMS: atom_id res chain seq x y z
N MET A 1 -27.94 4.79 -3.71
CA MET A 1 -27.12 5.99 -3.89
C MET A 1 -26.04 5.64 -4.90
N THR A 2 -26.11 6.18 -6.12
CA THR A 2 -25.14 5.85 -7.16
C THR A 2 -23.88 6.69 -6.89
N ILE A 3 -22.81 6.07 -6.43
CA ILE A 3 -21.53 6.76 -6.25
C ILE A 3 -20.99 7.05 -7.65
N SER A 4 -20.83 8.33 -7.98
CA SER A 4 -20.11 8.74 -9.20
C SER A 4 -18.64 8.44 -8.99
N LEU A 5 -18.22 7.25 -9.43
CA LEU A 5 -16.81 6.87 -9.40
C LEU A 5 -16.07 7.65 -10.49
N LYS A 6 -15.03 8.40 -10.12
CA LYS A 6 -14.10 8.96 -11.09
C LYS A 6 -13.48 7.81 -11.90
N CYS A 7 -13.21 8.03 -13.19
CA CYS A 7 -12.72 7.01 -14.14
C CYS A 7 -11.48 6.21 -13.67
N ASN A 8 -10.81 6.64 -12.61
CA ASN A 8 -9.56 6.09 -12.09
C ASN A 8 -9.71 5.54 -10.66
N ALA A 9 -10.93 5.32 -10.16
CA ALA A 9 -11.11 4.83 -8.80
C ALA A 9 -11.00 3.32 -8.73
N TYR A 10 -10.31 2.83 -7.71
CA TYR A 10 -10.39 1.45 -7.26
C TYR A 10 -11.68 1.26 -6.47
N TYR A 11 -12.37 0.14 -6.63
CA TYR A 11 -13.62 -0.12 -5.91
C TYR A 11 -13.93 -1.62 -5.80
N TYR A 12 -14.84 -1.95 -4.91
CA TYR A 12 -15.42 -3.28 -4.79
C TYR A 12 -16.77 -3.34 -5.45
N LYS A 13 -17.08 -4.49 -6.05
CA LYS A 13 -18.39 -4.82 -6.53
C LYS A 13 -18.85 -6.14 -5.89
N VAL A 14 -20.04 -6.15 -5.30
CA VAL A 14 -20.68 -7.32 -4.70
C VAL A 14 -22.13 -7.37 -5.19
N GLY A 15 -22.42 -8.26 -6.12
CA GLY A 15 -23.70 -8.21 -6.83
C GLY A 15 -23.94 -6.85 -7.49
N ASP A 16 -24.99 -6.15 -7.08
CA ASP A 16 -25.33 -4.80 -7.59
C ASP A 16 -24.73 -3.66 -6.75
N VAL A 17 -24.13 -3.98 -5.60
CA VAL A 17 -23.50 -2.99 -4.74
C VAL A 17 -22.11 -2.64 -5.23
N VAL A 18 -21.85 -1.34 -5.39
CA VAL A 18 -20.55 -0.77 -5.74
C VAL A 18 -20.13 0.18 -4.61
N THR A 19 -18.96 -0.07 -4.03
CA THR A 19 -18.45 0.70 -2.89
C THR A 19 -16.92 0.80 -2.91
N THR A 20 -16.38 1.88 -2.37
CA THR A 20 -14.95 2.00 -2.07
C THR A 20 -14.61 1.50 -0.66
N ASP A 21 -15.63 1.23 0.15
CA ASP A 21 -15.48 0.74 1.51
C ASP A 21 -15.47 -0.79 1.57
N LYS A 22 -14.35 -1.34 2.03
CA LYS A 22 -14.14 -2.79 2.15
C LYS A 22 -15.08 -3.45 3.15
N TYR A 23 -15.36 -2.79 4.26
CA TYR A 23 -16.22 -3.37 5.30
C TYR A 23 -17.66 -3.48 4.81
N THR A 24 -18.15 -2.48 4.09
CA THR A 24 -19.44 -2.54 3.40
C THR A 24 -19.48 -3.69 2.39
N ALA A 25 -18.41 -3.86 1.60
CA ALA A 25 -18.33 -4.98 0.65
C ALA A 25 -18.36 -6.35 1.35
N LEU A 26 -17.64 -6.50 2.46
CA LEU A 26 -17.61 -7.74 3.24
C LEU A 26 -18.95 -8.04 3.91
N LEU A 27 -19.62 -7.03 4.45
CA LEU A 27 -20.97 -7.18 5.02
C LEU A 27 -21.98 -7.59 3.96
N GLU A 28 -21.95 -6.96 2.79
CA GLU A 28 -22.83 -7.30 1.66
C GLU A 28 -22.59 -8.74 1.18
N LYS A 29 -21.31 -9.15 1.03
CA LYS A 29 -20.99 -10.56 0.74
C LYS A 29 -21.59 -11.51 1.76
N LYS A 30 -21.45 -11.21 3.05
CA LYS A 30 -21.98 -12.06 4.13
C LYS A 30 -23.49 -12.16 4.07
N GLN A 31 -24.19 -11.08 3.72
CA GLN A 31 -25.67 -11.05 3.63
C GLN A 31 -26.19 -11.77 2.40
N THR A 32 -25.52 -11.60 1.26
CA THR A 32 -26.02 -12.06 -0.04
C THR A 32 -25.38 -13.34 -0.55
N GLY A 33 -24.19 -13.67 -0.06
CA GLY A 33 -23.35 -14.76 -0.58
C GLY A 33 -22.66 -14.45 -1.92
N ASN A 34 -22.89 -13.26 -2.49
CA ASN A 34 -22.25 -12.87 -3.75
C ASN A 34 -20.73 -12.73 -3.61
N PRO A 35 -19.94 -13.06 -4.65
CA PRO A 35 -18.50 -12.85 -4.64
C PRO A 35 -18.16 -11.37 -4.56
N ILE A 36 -17.01 -11.07 -3.95
CA ILE A 36 -16.44 -9.71 -3.98
C ILE A 36 -15.48 -9.63 -5.16
N GLU A 37 -15.72 -8.68 -6.04
CA GLU A 37 -14.80 -8.33 -7.12
C GLU A 37 -14.08 -7.03 -6.76
N PHE A 38 -12.76 -7.07 -6.66
CA PHE A 38 -11.95 -5.85 -6.59
C PHE A 38 -11.68 -5.34 -7.99
N LYS A 39 -12.08 -4.12 -8.27
CA LYS A 39 -11.93 -3.47 -9.57
C LYS A 39 -10.82 -2.44 -9.53
N ILE A 40 -9.96 -2.48 -10.53
CA ILE A 40 -8.87 -1.54 -10.75
C ILE A 40 -9.17 -0.67 -11.98
N PRO A 41 -8.55 0.51 -12.09
CA PRO A 41 -8.78 1.41 -13.23
C PRO A 41 -8.55 0.74 -14.59
N GLU A 42 -9.42 0.98 -15.54
CA GLU A 42 -9.34 0.40 -16.89
C GLU A 42 -8.03 0.75 -17.62
N PHE A 43 -7.42 1.90 -17.35
CA PHE A 43 -6.17 2.26 -17.99
C PHE A 43 -5.01 1.32 -17.59
N ILE A 44 -5.10 0.64 -16.43
CA ILE A 44 -4.16 -0.38 -16.01
C ILE A 44 -4.46 -1.68 -16.78
N THR A 45 -5.71 -2.16 -16.74
CA THR A 45 -6.09 -3.42 -17.43
C THR A 45 -5.93 -3.35 -18.93
N LYS A 46 -6.10 -2.16 -19.51
CA LYS A 46 -5.90 -1.88 -20.95
C LYS A 46 -4.47 -1.42 -21.29
N GLY A 47 -3.59 -1.33 -20.29
CA GLY A 47 -2.26 -0.72 -20.39
C GLY A 47 -1.18 -1.60 -21.03
N ASN A 48 -1.55 -2.70 -21.71
CA ASN A 48 -0.62 -3.62 -22.35
C ASN A 48 0.46 -4.18 -21.41
N LEU A 49 0.09 -4.57 -20.18
CA LEU A 49 1.04 -5.07 -19.18
C LEU A 49 1.81 -6.30 -19.63
N HIS A 50 1.31 -7.03 -20.64
CA HIS A 50 1.98 -8.17 -21.27
C HIS A 50 3.18 -7.77 -22.15
N ILE A 51 3.33 -6.49 -22.49
CA ILE A 51 4.45 -5.99 -23.29
C ILE A 51 5.55 -5.47 -22.35
N ASP A 52 6.75 -6.07 -22.43
CA ASP A 52 7.92 -5.58 -21.68
C ASP A 52 8.43 -4.25 -22.23
N PRO A 53 8.37 -3.15 -21.46
CA PRO A 53 8.91 -1.88 -21.90
C PRO A 53 10.43 -1.95 -22.09
N GLN A 54 10.93 -1.43 -23.21
CA GLN A 54 12.37 -1.40 -23.49
C GLN A 54 13.13 -0.37 -22.64
N GLN A 55 12.44 0.59 -22.09
CA GLN A 55 13.01 1.61 -21.22
C GLN A 55 13.37 1.02 -19.86
N SER A 56 14.40 1.58 -19.23
CA SER A 56 14.73 1.22 -17.85
C SER A 56 13.67 1.72 -16.88
N ILE A 57 13.55 1.06 -15.72
CA ILE A 57 12.63 1.49 -14.66
C ILE A 57 12.87 2.94 -14.23
N HIS A 58 14.13 3.38 -14.16
CA HIS A 58 14.47 4.77 -13.82
C HIS A 58 13.99 5.78 -14.88
N ALA A 59 14.09 5.43 -16.16
CA ALA A 59 13.57 6.29 -17.25
C ALA A 59 12.04 6.39 -17.20
N LEU A 60 11.34 5.29 -16.92
CA LEU A 60 9.89 5.27 -16.78
C LEU A 60 9.45 6.08 -15.55
N CYS A 61 10.09 5.90 -14.40
CA CYS A 61 9.81 6.68 -13.20
C CYS A 61 10.04 8.19 -13.44
N LYS A 62 11.13 8.56 -14.13
CA LYS A 62 11.37 9.95 -14.53
C LYS A 62 10.23 10.50 -15.39
N ASN A 63 9.82 9.77 -16.42
CA ASN A 63 8.75 10.21 -17.31
C ASN A 63 7.42 10.37 -16.57
N HIS A 64 7.13 9.46 -15.63
CA HIS A 64 5.94 9.55 -14.79
C HIS A 64 5.98 10.78 -13.88
N ALA A 65 7.11 11.03 -13.21
CA ALA A 65 7.30 12.20 -12.36
C ALA A 65 7.15 13.52 -13.13
N ILE A 66 7.66 13.59 -14.37
CA ILE A 66 7.48 14.76 -15.25
C ILE A 66 5.99 14.96 -15.54
N ARG A 67 5.26 13.90 -15.96
CA ARG A 67 3.82 14.01 -16.25
C ARG A 67 3.02 14.46 -15.02
N LEU A 68 3.35 13.96 -13.84
CA LEU A 68 2.72 14.41 -12.60
C LEU A 68 2.97 15.90 -12.37
N ARG A 69 4.22 16.37 -12.50
CA ARG A 69 4.55 17.78 -12.32
C ARG A 69 3.86 18.71 -13.34
N GLU A 70 3.73 18.27 -14.58
CA GLU A 70 3.06 19.03 -15.64
C GLU A 70 1.53 19.05 -15.49
N SER A 71 0.96 18.04 -14.84
CA SER A 71 -0.49 17.86 -14.69
C SER A 71 -1.08 18.51 -13.44
N TYR A 72 -0.25 18.86 -12.47
CA TYR A 72 -0.67 19.34 -11.15
C TYR A 72 0.04 20.64 -10.77
N ASP A 73 -0.72 21.56 -10.15
CA ASP A 73 -0.19 22.81 -9.62
C ASP A 73 0.64 22.59 -8.37
N TYR A 74 0.28 21.56 -7.57
CA TYR A 74 0.93 21.21 -6.30
C TYR A 74 1.18 19.72 -6.20
N VAL A 75 2.44 19.34 -6.02
CA VAL A 75 2.89 17.95 -5.89
C VAL A 75 3.35 17.69 -4.46
N ARG A 76 2.67 16.78 -3.78
CA ARG A 76 2.95 16.36 -2.42
C ARG A 76 3.45 14.91 -2.40
N LEU A 77 4.58 14.65 -1.77
CA LEU A 77 5.13 13.32 -1.59
C LEU A 77 4.98 12.86 -0.14
N PHE A 78 4.31 11.73 0.09
CA PHE A 78 4.33 11.03 1.36
C PHE A 78 5.59 10.19 1.47
N PHE A 79 6.48 10.57 2.39
CA PHE A 79 7.83 10.04 2.50
C PHE A 79 8.03 9.30 3.82
N SER A 80 8.07 7.97 3.76
CA SER A 80 8.26 7.11 4.94
C SER A 80 9.71 6.79 5.24
N GLY A 81 10.66 7.12 4.36
CA GLY A 81 12.04 6.67 4.47
C GLY A 81 12.27 5.22 4.01
N GLY A 82 11.22 4.47 3.71
CA GLY A 82 11.31 3.13 3.12
C GLY A 82 11.79 3.18 1.67
N SER A 83 12.35 2.06 1.17
CA SER A 83 12.98 1.99 -0.17
C SER A 83 12.08 2.47 -1.31
N ASP A 84 10.78 2.29 -1.20
CA ASP A 84 9.80 2.72 -2.20
C ASP A 84 9.71 4.23 -2.31
N SER A 85 9.50 4.89 -1.19
CA SER A 85 9.43 6.35 -1.14
C SER A 85 10.78 6.99 -1.41
N GLN A 86 11.89 6.32 -1.09
CA GLN A 86 13.25 6.77 -1.44
C GLN A 86 13.46 6.83 -2.95
N LEU A 87 13.05 5.79 -3.70
CA LEU A 87 13.15 5.79 -5.16
C LEU A 87 12.34 6.94 -5.79
N ILE A 88 11.17 7.24 -5.24
CA ILE A 88 10.36 8.36 -5.72
C ILE A 88 11.09 9.68 -5.46
N LEU A 89 11.49 9.94 -4.21
CA LEU A 89 12.22 11.17 -3.86
C LEU A 89 13.47 11.35 -4.75
N ASP A 90 14.25 10.29 -4.90
CA ASP A 90 15.45 10.30 -5.72
C ASP A 90 15.14 10.58 -7.20
N THR A 91 14.04 10.01 -7.72
CA THR A 91 13.59 10.27 -9.08
C THR A 91 13.33 11.77 -9.31
N PHE A 92 12.63 12.43 -8.41
CA PHE A 92 12.36 13.87 -8.51
C PHE A 92 13.65 14.69 -8.38
N VAL A 93 14.44 14.42 -7.35
CA VAL A 93 15.66 15.18 -7.04
C VAL A 93 16.71 15.06 -8.16
N ARG A 94 17.07 13.84 -8.59
CA ARG A 94 18.09 13.63 -9.63
C ARG A 94 17.72 14.20 -10.99
N ASN A 95 16.42 14.35 -11.24
CA ASN A 95 15.95 14.90 -12.51
C ASN A 95 15.53 16.37 -12.42
N ASN A 96 15.82 17.05 -11.28
CA ASN A 96 15.46 18.45 -11.02
C ASN A 96 13.96 18.71 -11.19
N ILE A 97 13.11 17.77 -10.80
CA ILE A 97 11.65 17.90 -10.82
C ILE A 97 11.22 18.40 -9.44
N HIS A 98 10.53 19.51 -9.40
CA HIS A 98 10.14 20.14 -8.13
C HIS A 98 9.05 19.35 -7.40
N ILE A 99 9.21 19.21 -6.09
CA ILE A 99 8.20 18.73 -5.13
C ILE A 99 7.83 19.91 -4.25
N ASP A 100 6.55 20.25 -4.17
CA ASP A 100 6.08 21.38 -3.36
C ASP A 100 6.09 21.04 -1.86
N GLU A 101 5.71 19.80 -1.51
CA GLU A 101 5.64 19.38 -0.11
C GLU A 101 6.07 17.92 0.07
N ILE A 102 6.89 17.66 1.08
CA ILE A 102 7.20 16.31 1.58
C ILE A 102 6.54 16.16 2.93
N VAL A 103 5.68 15.15 3.05
CA VAL A 103 4.95 14.81 4.28
C VAL A 103 5.55 13.56 4.89
N MET A 104 6.00 13.68 6.13
CA MET A 104 6.45 12.55 6.95
C MET A 104 5.46 12.35 8.09
N VAL A 105 5.07 11.11 8.32
CA VAL A 105 4.10 10.79 9.35
C VAL A 105 4.70 9.82 10.35
N LYS A 106 4.90 10.32 11.56
CA LYS A 106 5.39 9.56 12.69
C LYS A 106 4.24 8.88 13.42
N SER A 107 4.49 7.63 13.77
CA SER A 107 3.53 6.84 14.54
C SER A 107 3.52 7.18 16.03
N GLY A 108 4.49 7.96 16.52
CA GLY A 108 4.74 8.18 17.93
C GLY A 108 5.33 6.96 18.65
N ILE A 109 5.70 5.92 17.91
CA ILE A 109 6.30 4.70 18.44
C ILE A 109 7.77 4.67 17.99
N PRO A 110 8.75 4.82 18.88
CA PRO A 110 10.16 4.97 18.51
C PRO A 110 10.71 3.87 17.60
N THR A 111 10.25 2.62 17.79
CA THR A 111 10.69 1.48 16.99
C THR A 111 10.15 1.50 15.56
N THR A 112 9.06 2.20 15.30
CA THR A 112 8.46 2.34 13.98
C THR A 112 8.91 3.62 13.29
N ASP A 113 9.18 4.66 14.07
CA ASP A 113 9.59 5.97 13.57
C ASP A 113 11.08 6.02 13.21
N TYR A 114 11.83 4.96 13.49
CA TYR A 114 13.26 4.89 13.19
C TYR A 114 13.60 5.16 11.71
N GLU A 115 12.81 4.62 10.77
CA GLU A 115 13.03 4.88 9.34
C GLU A 115 12.87 6.37 9.01
N LEU A 116 11.95 7.05 9.69
CA LEU A 116 11.74 8.49 9.53
C LEU A 116 12.84 9.30 10.20
N ASP A 117 13.21 8.96 11.43
CA ASP A 117 14.17 9.73 12.21
C ASP A 117 15.61 9.60 11.68
N ASP A 118 16.01 8.40 11.28
CA ASP A 118 17.37 8.12 10.83
C ASP A 118 17.51 8.16 9.31
N VAL A 119 16.66 7.45 8.58
CA VAL A 119 16.84 7.29 7.13
C VAL A 119 16.28 8.49 6.38
N ALA A 120 15.00 8.81 6.60
CA ALA A 120 14.35 9.91 5.89
C ALA A 120 15.02 11.25 6.18
N SER A 121 15.31 11.54 7.46
CA SER A 121 15.97 12.79 7.87
C SER A 121 17.35 12.95 7.24
N LYS A 122 18.14 11.88 7.16
CA LYS A 122 19.47 11.92 6.49
C LYS A 122 19.33 12.14 4.98
N MET A 123 18.37 11.48 4.33
CA MET A 123 18.13 11.70 2.90
C MET A 123 17.72 13.14 2.62
N LEU A 124 16.82 13.71 3.40
CA LEU A 124 16.41 15.12 3.24
C LEU A 124 17.59 16.06 3.45
N ALA A 125 18.40 15.82 4.48
CA ALA A 125 19.60 16.61 4.75
C ALA A 125 20.64 16.54 3.59
N ASN A 126 20.86 15.35 3.03
CA ASN A 126 21.76 15.16 1.91
C ASN A 126 21.26 15.85 0.62
N ASN A 127 19.95 16.00 0.48
CA ASN A 127 19.32 16.66 -0.68
C ASN A 127 18.86 18.11 -0.40
N LYS A 128 19.34 18.71 0.69
CA LYS A 128 18.93 20.05 1.14
C LYS A 128 18.96 21.11 0.02
N ASN A 129 19.98 21.08 -0.82
CA ASN A 129 20.12 22.06 -1.92
C ASN A 129 19.01 21.91 -2.98
N ALA A 130 18.64 20.69 -3.31
CA ALA A 130 17.56 20.41 -4.27
C ALA A 130 16.15 20.67 -3.66
N LEU A 131 16.05 20.65 -2.35
CA LEU A 131 14.78 20.77 -1.61
C LEU A 131 14.61 22.14 -0.92
N GLN A 132 15.37 23.17 -1.33
CA GLN A 132 15.36 24.49 -0.69
C GLN A 132 13.98 25.16 -0.64
N THR A 133 13.17 24.93 -1.66
CA THR A 133 11.83 25.50 -1.80
C THR A 133 10.71 24.51 -1.46
N THR A 134 11.08 23.27 -1.07
CA THR A 134 10.14 22.24 -0.71
C THR A 134 9.73 22.39 0.76
N LYS A 135 8.43 22.45 1.02
CA LYS A 135 7.90 22.43 2.38
C LYS A 135 8.07 21.04 2.99
N ILE A 136 8.62 20.95 4.18
CA ILE A 136 8.70 19.70 4.95
C ILE A 136 7.67 19.74 6.06
N THR A 137 6.69 18.84 6.01
CA THR A 137 5.64 18.68 7.00
C THR A 137 5.86 17.39 7.78
N VAL A 138 5.96 17.48 9.09
CA VAL A 138 6.05 16.31 9.96
C VAL A 138 4.80 16.27 10.83
N SER A 139 3.99 15.24 10.66
CA SER A 139 2.89 14.92 11.55
C SER A 139 3.31 13.78 12.46
N SER A 140 2.97 13.87 13.75
CA SER A 140 3.25 12.80 14.69
C SER A 140 2.01 12.54 15.54
N MET A 141 1.75 11.27 15.79
CA MET A 141 0.70 10.81 16.67
C MET A 141 1.27 10.44 18.02
N THR A 142 0.65 10.89 19.09
CA THR A 142 1.03 10.52 20.45
C THR A 142 0.40 9.18 20.85
N THR A 143 0.98 8.54 21.87
CA THR A 143 0.41 7.32 22.46
C THR A 143 -1.05 7.50 22.90
N ASP A 144 -1.38 8.67 23.47
CA ASP A 144 -2.73 8.92 23.97
C ASP A 144 -3.73 9.14 22.83
N GLU A 145 -3.29 9.75 21.73
CA GLU A 145 -4.09 9.85 20.50
C GLU A 145 -4.40 8.47 19.91
N TYR A 146 -3.44 7.54 19.96
CA TYR A 146 -3.71 6.15 19.59
C TYR A 146 -4.71 5.47 20.50
N ARG A 147 -4.59 5.66 21.81
CA ARG A 147 -5.44 5.02 22.80
C ARG A 147 -6.87 5.52 22.75
N ARG A 148 -7.09 6.78 22.35
CA ARG A 148 -8.45 7.38 22.30
C ARG A 148 -9.42 6.61 21.37
N PHE A 149 -8.90 5.91 20.36
CA PHE A 149 -9.75 5.09 19.50
C PHE A 149 -10.34 3.87 20.19
N TYR A 150 -9.71 3.41 21.26
CA TYR A 150 -10.07 2.18 21.98
C TYR A 150 -10.64 2.45 23.37
N VAL A 151 -11.12 3.65 23.63
CA VAL A 151 -11.73 4.00 24.93
C VAL A 151 -13.06 3.28 25.17
N THR A 152 -13.69 2.78 24.10
CA THR A 152 -14.91 1.95 24.17
C THR A 152 -14.66 0.61 23.47
N ASP A 153 -15.45 -0.39 23.82
CA ASP A 153 -15.46 -1.71 23.17
C ASP A 153 -16.14 -1.72 21.79
N ARG A 154 -16.76 -0.59 21.42
CA ARG A 154 -17.45 -0.40 20.14
C ARG A 154 -16.62 0.40 19.11
N TRP A 155 -15.33 0.51 19.29
CA TRP A 155 -14.41 1.21 18.38
C TRP A 155 -14.50 0.71 16.92
N TYR A 156 -14.87 -0.55 16.72
CA TYR A 156 -15.02 -1.16 15.40
C TYR A 156 -16.18 -0.56 14.58
N GLU A 157 -17.17 0.03 15.22
CA GLU A 157 -18.28 0.69 14.51
C GLU A 157 -17.79 1.88 13.70
N ASN A 158 -16.83 2.62 14.23
CA ASN A 158 -16.20 3.72 13.50
C ASN A 158 -15.41 3.24 12.28
N LEU A 159 -14.92 1.99 12.29
CA LEU A 159 -14.27 1.42 11.13
C LEU A 159 -15.23 1.16 9.97
N ILE A 160 -16.45 0.80 10.25
CA ILE A 160 -17.48 0.56 9.24
C ILE A 160 -17.80 1.86 8.51
N ASP A 161 -17.80 2.98 9.23
CA ASP A 161 -18.06 4.31 8.66
C ASP A 161 -16.84 4.90 7.94
N ILE A 162 -15.61 4.51 8.35
CA ILE A 162 -14.35 5.02 7.82
C ILE A 162 -13.72 4.05 6.81
N GLY A 163 -14.02 2.83 6.92
CA GLY A 163 -13.77 1.52 6.34
C GLY A 163 -12.91 1.33 5.09
N ARG A 164 -11.72 1.89 5.02
CA ARG A 164 -10.97 1.98 3.77
C ARG A 164 -9.63 1.29 3.75
N SER A 165 -9.19 0.73 4.85
CA SER A 165 -7.90 0.07 4.93
C SER A 165 -8.05 -1.40 5.30
N THR A 166 -7.19 -2.24 4.74
CA THR A 166 -7.04 -3.64 5.17
C THR A 166 -6.55 -3.75 6.61
N ARG A 167 -6.08 -2.64 7.20
CA ARG A 167 -5.48 -2.60 8.54
C ARG A 167 -6.29 -1.72 9.47
N VAL A 168 -6.85 -2.29 10.53
CA VAL A 168 -7.59 -1.55 11.55
C VAL A 168 -6.80 -0.34 12.07
N GLY A 169 -5.56 -0.54 12.49
CA GLY A 169 -4.71 0.55 12.97
C GLY A 169 -4.33 1.56 11.88
N GLY A 170 -4.24 1.12 10.61
CA GLY A 170 -4.04 1.98 9.46
C GLY A 170 -5.21 2.89 9.20
N THR A 171 -6.43 2.35 9.19
CA THR A 171 -7.67 3.11 8.98
C THR A 171 -7.82 4.23 10.01
N LEU A 172 -7.64 3.92 11.29
CA LEU A 172 -7.75 4.91 12.36
C LEU A 172 -6.66 5.99 12.26
N ARG A 173 -5.42 5.63 11.91
CA ARG A 173 -4.33 6.57 11.65
C ARG A 173 -4.65 7.53 10.53
N GLN A 174 -5.24 7.04 9.46
CA GLN A 174 -5.53 7.86 8.29
C GLN A 174 -6.57 8.93 8.55
N GLN A 175 -7.55 8.64 9.39
CA GLN A 175 -8.49 9.66 9.83
C GLN A 175 -7.75 10.82 10.52
N GLU A 176 -6.79 10.53 11.39
CA GLU A 176 -5.95 11.54 12.04
C GLU A 176 -5.07 12.31 11.05
N TYR A 177 -4.52 11.63 10.04
CA TYR A 177 -3.78 12.30 8.98
C TYR A 177 -4.63 13.32 8.23
N LYS A 178 -5.85 12.96 7.92
CA LYS A 178 -6.77 13.85 7.21
C LYS A 178 -7.05 15.11 7.99
N GLU A 179 -7.19 14.98 9.31
CA GLU A 179 -7.40 16.10 10.21
C GLU A 179 -6.13 16.96 10.39
N SER A 180 -4.96 16.32 10.53
CA SER A 180 -3.70 17.00 10.85
C SER A 180 -2.94 17.57 9.66
N ILE A 181 -3.07 16.98 8.47
CA ILE A 181 -2.27 17.30 7.28
C ILE A 181 -3.05 18.13 6.27
N ASN A 182 -4.37 18.25 6.41
CA ASN A 182 -5.25 18.89 5.44
C ASN A 182 -5.03 18.35 4.01
N LEU A 183 -5.56 17.16 3.74
CA LEU A 183 -5.47 16.52 2.42
C LEU A 183 -6.30 17.20 1.34
N TYR A 184 -7.13 18.17 1.71
CA TYR A 184 -7.91 18.93 0.74
C TYR A 184 -7.01 19.87 -0.07
N PRO A 185 -7.27 20.03 -1.36
CA PRO A 185 -6.48 20.92 -2.19
C PRO A 185 -6.64 22.38 -1.75
N THR A 186 -5.55 22.99 -1.29
CA THR A 186 -5.49 24.41 -0.94
C THR A 186 -4.72 25.23 -1.99
N HIS A 187 -4.11 24.56 -2.96
CA HIS A 187 -3.15 25.11 -3.91
C HIS A 187 -3.50 24.74 -5.37
N GLY A 188 -4.77 24.82 -5.74
CA GLY A 188 -5.19 24.41 -7.09
C GLY A 188 -5.24 22.89 -7.25
N LYS A 189 -4.92 22.38 -8.43
CA LYS A 189 -4.93 20.94 -8.71
C LYS A 189 -3.77 20.27 -8.00
N THR A 190 -4.05 19.52 -6.94
CA THR A 190 -3.06 18.90 -6.05
C THR A 190 -3.02 17.39 -6.24
N VAL A 191 -1.82 16.79 -6.25
CA VAL A 191 -1.62 15.34 -6.18
C VAL A 191 -0.85 14.96 -4.92
N SER A 192 -1.30 13.90 -4.24
CA SER A 192 -0.60 13.23 -3.14
C SER A 192 -0.02 11.93 -3.66
N ILE A 193 1.31 11.82 -3.64
CA ILE A 193 2.06 10.69 -4.19
C ILE A 193 2.47 9.74 -3.06
N PHE A 194 2.19 8.45 -3.26
CA PHE A 194 2.52 7.38 -2.32
C PHE A 194 3.40 6.32 -3.00
N GLY A 195 4.44 5.88 -2.30
CA GLY A 195 5.29 4.75 -2.71
C GLY A 195 4.76 3.41 -2.24
N ILE A 196 3.46 3.28 -2.18
CA ILE A 196 2.79 2.07 -1.72
C ILE A 196 2.35 1.25 -2.92
N ASP A 197 2.35 -0.06 -2.67
CA ASP A 197 1.94 -1.13 -3.56
C ASP A 197 2.69 -1.19 -4.91
N LYS A 198 2.83 -2.40 -5.34
CA LYS A 198 3.50 -2.76 -6.57
C LYS A 198 2.75 -3.95 -7.14
N PRO A 199 2.76 -4.11 -8.47
CA PRO A 199 2.14 -5.26 -9.09
C PRO A 199 2.78 -6.55 -8.54
N PHE A 200 1.95 -7.52 -8.22
CA PHE A 200 2.38 -8.85 -7.81
C PHE A 200 2.43 -9.75 -9.04
N VAL A 201 3.30 -10.75 -9.01
CA VAL A 201 3.34 -11.78 -10.04
C VAL A 201 3.06 -13.15 -9.44
N LYS A 202 2.38 -14.00 -10.18
CA LYS A 202 2.08 -15.39 -9.83
C LYS A 202 2.26 -16.28 -11.05
N TYR A 203 2.88 -17.44 -10.82
CA TYR A 203 2.99 -18.48 -11.82
C TYR A 203 1.88 -19.52 -11.61
N LEU A 204 1.00 -19.68 -12.57
CA LEU A 204 -0.14 -20.60 -12.52
C LEU A 204 -0.29 -21.32 -13.86
N ASN A 205 -0.47 -22.64 -13.83
CA ASN A 205 -0.77 -23.44 -15.03
C ASN A 205 0.19 -23.22 -16.22
N GLY A 206 1.46 -22.96 -15.91
CA GLY A 206 2.48 -22.73 -16.94
C GLY A 206 2.61 -21.30 -17.45
N LYS A 207 1.86 -20.37 -16.90
CA LYS A 207 1.80 -18.96 -17.31
C LYS A 207 2.11 -18.02 -16.15
N TRP A 208 2.63 -16.84 -16.48
CA TRP A 208 2.81 -15.74 -15.54
C TRP A 208 1.62 -14.77 -15.60
N TYR A 209 1.10 -14.42 -14.44
CA TYR A 209 0.06 -13.41 -14.25
C TYR A 209 0.58 -12.29 -13.38
N THR A 210 0.14 -11.06 -13.64
CA THR A 210 0.18 -9.99 -12.65
C THR A 210 -1.18 -9.83 -12.02
N TYR A 211 -1.21 -9.43 -10.75
CA TYR A 211 -2.43 -9.14 -10.01
C TYR A 211 -2.21 -8.01 -9.01
N PHE A 212 -3.30 -7.49 -8.49
CA PHE A 212 -3.32 -6.34 -7.60
C PHE A 212 -4.03 -6.72 -6.31
N LEU A 213 -3.56 -6.15 -5.19
CA LEU A 213 -4.21 -6.27 -3.89
C LEU A 213 -4.92 -4.97 -3.53
N ASP A 214 -6.01 -5.08 -2.81
CA ASP A 214 -6.81 -3.97 -2.32
C ASP A 214 -6.18 -3.19 -1.15
N VAL A 215 -4.86 -3.01 -1.16
CA VAL A 215 -4.13 -2.55 0.02
C VAL A 215 -4.38 -1.08 0.34
N ASN A 216 -4.79 -0.27 -0.64
CA ASN A 216 -4.90 1.18 -0.48
C ASN A 216 -6.05 1.82 -1.25
N LEU A 217 -7.25 1.57 -0.80
CA LEU A 217 -8.45 2.27 -1.28
C LEU A 217 -8.80 3.42 -0.32
N GLU A 218 -8.21 4.59 -0.50
CA GLU A 218 -8.32 5.64 0.50
C GLU A 218 -8.80 7.00 -0.01
N TYR A 219 -9.20 7.07 -1.29
CA TYR A 219 -9.69 8.31 -1.86
C TYR A 219 -11.07 8.68 -1.29
N GLN A 220 -11.18 9.90 -0.75
CA GLN A 220 -12.47 10.55 -0.45
C GLN A 220 -12.78 11.62 -1.48
N GLU A 221 -14.07 11.77 -1.79
CA GLU A 221 -14.52 12.85 -2.64
C GLU A 221 -14.13 14.21 -2.05
N GLY A 222 -13.50 15.06 -2.88
CA GLY A 222 -13.01 16.38 -2.45
C GLY A 222 -11.56 16.41 -1.96
N GLU A 223 -10.93 15.27 -1.69
CA GLU A 223 -9.48 15.23 -1.41
C GLU A 223 -8.63 15.52 -2.65
N SER A 224 -7.34 15.83 -2.43
CA SER A 224 -6.35 15.89 -3.51
C SER A 224 -6.31 14.57 -4.25
N ASP A 225 -5.99 14.60 -5.55
CA ASP A 225 -5.82 13.36 -6.31
C ASP A 225 -4.73 12.49 -5.66
N TRP A 226 -4.99 11.18 -5.59
CA TRP A 226 -4.04 10.20 -5.07
C TRP A 226 -3.32 9.53 -6.23
N CYS A 227 -2.00 9.40 -6.07
CA CYS A 227 -1.16 8.68 -6.99
C CYS A 227 -0.42 7.55 -6.26
N SER A 228 -0.78 6.32 -6.54
CA SER A 228 0.05 5.14 -6.23
C SER A 228 1.13 5.04 -7.30
N PHE A 229 2.28 5.66 -7.04
CA PHE A 229 3.31 5.92 -8.05
C PHE A 229 3.67 4.73 -8.94
N TYR A 230 3.59 3.53 -8.39
CA TYR A 230 3.92 2.28 -9.08
C TYR A 230 2.72 1.62 -9.76
N TYR A 231 1.50 1.95 -9.35
CA TYR A 231 0.28 1.39 -9.95
C TYR A 231 -0.31 2.28 -11.04
N ASP A 232 -0.23 3.60 -10.84
CA ASP A 232 -0.92 4.54 -11.71
C ASP A 232 -0.18 4.81 -13.04
N ASP A 233 0.90 4.07 -13.30
CA ASP A 233 1.59 4.06 -14.59
C ASP A 233 1.71 2.62 -15.12
N PRO A 234 0.95 2.24 -16.17
CA PRO A 234 0.99 0.89 -16.73
C PRO A 234 2.38 0.46 -17.22
N LEU A 235 3.21 1.38 -17.69
CA LEU A 235 4.56 1.06 -18.16
C LEU A 235 5.48 0.72 -16.98
N ILE A 236 5.34 1.42 -15.85
CA ILE A 236 6.06 1.10 -14.61
C ILE A 236 5.60 -0.27 -14.11
N CYS A 237 4.28 -0.52 -14.06
CA CYS A 237 3.72 -1.82 -13.68
C CYS A 237 4.28 -2.95 -14.56
N ALA A 238 4.19 -2.81 -15.88
CA ALA A 238 4.68 -3.79 -16.83
C ALA A 238 6.18 -4.05 -16.62
N LYS A 239 6.98 -2.99 -16.53
CA LYS A 239 8.44 -3.11 -16.33
C LYS A 239 8.77 -3.85 -15.04
N GLN A 240 8.12 -3.52 -13.94
CA GLN A 240 8.33 -4.20 -12.66
C GLN A 240 7.96 -5.69 -12.73
N CYS A 241 6.84 -6.04 -13.38
CA CYS A 241 6.45 -7.44 -13.56
C CYS A 241 7.49 -8.22 -14.37
N HIS A 242 7.87 -7.71 -15.52
CA HIS A 242 8.81 -8.42 -16.42
C HIS A 242 10.22 -8.51 -15.82
N ASP A 243 10.72 -7.47 -15.15
CA ASP A 243 12.02 -7.51 -14.49
C ASP A 243 12.01 -8.49 -13.30
N LEU A 244 10.90 -8.55 -12.55
CA LEU A 244 10.73 -9.51 -11.46
C LEU A 244 10.69 -10.94 -11.99
N ILE A 245 9.92 -11.21 -13.05
CA ILE A 245 9.86 -12.55 -13.67
C ILE A 245 11.23 -12.97 -14.17
N ARG A 246 11.97 -12.12 -14.87
CA ARG A 246 13.35 -12.42 -15.30
C ARG A 246 14.26 -12.74 -14.12
N SER A 247 14.14 -12.00 -13.05
CA SER A 247 14.91 -12.25 -11.82
C SER A 247 14.54 -13.61 -11.21
N ILE A 248 13.26 -13.96 -11.15
CA ILE A 248 12.79 -15.26 -10.66
C ILE A 248 13.31 -16.38 -11.56
N GLU A 249 13.12 -16.29 -12.88
CA GLU A 249 13.51 -17.31 -13.84
C GLU A 249 15.01 -17.53 -13.91
N THR A 250 15.80 -16.49 -13.61
CA THR A 250 17.26 -16.58 -13.56
C THR A 250 17.76 -17.28 -12.29
N ASN A 251 17.05 -17.12 -11.16
CA ASN A 251 17.55 -17.53 -9.85
C ASN A 251 16.86 -18.78 -9.29
N LEU A 252 15.73 -19.20 -9.81
CA LEU A 252 14.93 -20.29 -9.31
C LEU A 252 14.68 -21.35 -10.38
N SER A 253 14.44 -22.58 -9.95
CA SER A 253 13.95 -23.66 -10.81
C SER A 253 12.46 -23.51 -11.08
N LYS A 254 11.97 -24.02 -12.20
CA LYS A 254 10.57 -23.96 -12.59
C LYS A 254 9.60 -24.57 -11.57
N THR A 255 10.06 -25.57 -10.79
CA THR A 255 9.30 -26.19 -9.71
C THR A 255 9.13 -25.29 -8.48
N GLU A 256 9.93 -24.23 -8.39
CA GLU A 256 9.88 -23.26 -7.29
C GLU A 256 9.01 -22.04 -7.62
N TYR A 257 8.67 -21.80 -8.89
CA TYR A 257 7.92 -20.60 -9.30
C TYR A 257 6.58 -20.49 -8.57
N ASN A 258 5.88 -21.61 -8.35
CA ASN A 258 4.59 -21.61 -7.64
C ASN A 258 4.69 -21.21 -6.16
N LYS A 259 5.90 -21.30 -5.58
CA LYS A 259 6.17 -20.96 -4.18
C LYS A 259 6.54 -19.50 -3.99
N VAL A 260 6.76 -18.77 -5.08
CA VAL A 260 7.14 -17.36 -4.99
C VAL A 260 5.95 -16.56 -4.48
N THR A 261 6.09 -16.02 -3.30
CA THR A 261 5.19 -15.01 -2.75
C THR A 261 6.00 -13.76 -2.45
N THR A 262 5.41 -12.60 -2.66
CA THR A 262 6.06 -11.31 -2.36
C THR A 262 6.36 -11.11 -0.87
N TYR A 263 5.78 -11.94 -0.01
CA TYR A 263 5.96 -11.89 1.44
C TYR A 263 7.08 -12.81 1.94
N ASP A 264 7.59 -13.74 1.09
CA ASP A 264 8.70 -14.62 1.50
C ASP A 264 10.03 -13.88 1.41
N ARG A 265 10.79 -13.89 2.50
CA ARG A 265 12.09 -13.20 2.63
C ARG A 265 13.13 -13.62 1.61
N GLN A 266 13.16 -14.90 1.25
CA GLN A 266 14.14 -15.37 0.27
C GLN A 266 13.90 -14.76 -1.10
N TYR A 267 12.64 -14.43 -1.43
CA TYR A 267 12.23 -13.81 -2.69
C TYR A 267 12.19 -12.28 -2.62
N GLN A 268 12.13 -11.70 -1.43
CA GLN A 268 12.11 -10.25 -1.24
C GLN A 268 13.32 -9.55 -1.84
N LYS A 269 14.52 -10.18 -1.78
CA LYS A 269 15.73 -9.65 -2.41
C LYS A 269 15.65 -9.66 -3.93
N LEU A 270 15.13 -10.74 -4.51
CA LEU A 270 14.91 -10.85 -5.96
C LEU A 270 13.94 -9.75 -6.41
N TRP A 271 12.89 -9.56 -5.66
CA TRP A 271 11.89 -8.55 -5.92
C TRP A 271 12.45 -7.13 -5.82
N GLN A 272 13.19 -6.80 -4.76
CA GLN A 272 13.84 -5.49 -4.60
C GLN A 272 14.85 -5.21 -5.71
N SER A 273 15.60 -6.22 -6.14
CA SER A 273 16.51 -6.11 -7.27
C SER A 273 15.80 -5.75 -8.56
N ALA A 274 14.73 -6.50 -8.88
CA ALA A 274 13.98 -6.36 -10.11
C ALA A 274 13.32 -4.97 -10.27
N ILE A 275 12.90 -4.36 -9.16
CA ILE A 275 12.25 -3.04 -9.19
C ILE A 275 13.21 -1.86 -9.06
N GLY A 276 14.50 -2.08 -9.25
CA GLY A 276 15.52 -1.02 -9.27
C GLY A 276 15.91 -0.46 -7.91
N ARG A 277 15.79 -1.26 -6.83
CA ARG A 277 16.01 -0.80 -5.45
C ARG A 277 17.29 -1.28 -4.79
N LEU A 278 18.15 -1.99 -5.50
CA LEU A 278 19.42 -2.48 -4.93
C LEU A 278 20.29 -1.35 -4.39
N ASP A 279 20.27 -0.21 -5.06
CA ASP A 279 21.09 0.95 -4.66
C ASP A 279 20.61 1.56 -3.34
N TYR A 280 19.35 1.37 -2.98
CA TYR A 280 18.78 1.89 -1.72
C TYR A 280 18.96 0.95 -0.53
N GLN A 281 19.40 -0.29 -0.75
CA GLN A 281 19.76 -1.21 0.34
C GLN A 281 20.92 -0.71 1.20
N ASN A 282 21.77 0.15 0.66
CA ASN A 282 22.88 0.76 1.41
C ASN A 282 22.40 1.77 2.46
N TYR A 283 21.17 2.28 2.34
CA TYR A 283 20.51 3.08 3.36
C TYR A 283 19.74 2.23 4.37
N PHE A 284 19.52 0.96 4.06
CA PHE A 284 18.94 0.01 5.00
C PHE A 284 19.92 -0.28 6.12
N ILE A 285 19.51 0.09 7.25
CA ILE A 285 20.08 0.02 8.58
C ILE A 285 21.02 -1.13 8.78
N PRO A 286 22.18 -0.82 9.36
CA PRO A 286 23.09 -1.85 9.85
C PRO A 286 22.35 -2.79 10.79
N LYS A 287 22.66 -4.07 10.67
CA LYS A 287 22.34 -5.13 11.64
C LYS A 287 22.67 -4.76 13.09
N ALA A 288 23.27 -3.60 13.33
CA ALA A 288 23.82 -3.12 14.59
C ALA A 288 22.82 -2.81 15.69
N LEU A 289 21.51 -2.78 15.40
CA LEU A 289 20.49 -2.43 16.40
C LEU A 289 19.69 -3.61 16.94
N GLY A 290 20.24 -4.83 16.89
CA GLY A 290 19.56 -6.00 17.48
C GLY A 290 18.30 -6.45 16.74
N HIS A 291 18.06 -5.91 15.56
CA HIS A 291 16.89 -6.25 14.73
C HIS A 291 16.93 -7.66 14.12
N ASN A 292 17.96 -8.45 14.40
CA ASN A 292 18.05 -9.84 13.94
C ASN A 292 16.95 -10.74 14.52
N GLU A 293 16.32 -10.34 15.61
CA GLU A 293 15.29 -11.11 16.32
C GLU A 293 13.87 -10.60 16.06
N LEU A 294 13.71 -9.40 15.46
CA LEU A 294 12.40 -8.92 15.07
C LEU A 294 12.02 -9.54 13.72
N PRO A 295 10.84 -10.17 13.63
CA PRO A 295 10.37 -10.67 12.35
C PRO A 295 10.32 -9.51 11.35
N VAL A 296 10.94 -9.71 10.18
CA VAL A 296 11.25 -8.67 9.18
C VAL A 296 10.03 -8.11 8.44
N ASN A 297 8.84 -8.55 8.71
CA ASN A 297 7.65 -8.06 8.03
C ASN A 297 6.76 -7.31 9.02
N ASN A 298 6.44 -6.07 8.79
CA ASN A 298 5.34 -5.28 9.39
C ASN A 298 4.95 -5.58 10.86
N HIS A 299 5.57 -6.60 11.47
CA HIS A 299 5.40 -7.01 12.85
C HIS A 299 5.94 -5.98 13.84
N LYS A 300 6.89 -5.12 13.41
CA LYS A 300 7.41 -4.08 14.29
C LYS A 300 6.29 -3.16 14.76
N ASP A 301 5.53 -2.65 13.78
CA ASP A 301 4.42 -1.74 14.05
C ASP A 301 3.35 -2.42 14.90
N TYR A 302 3.02 -3.65 14.57
CA TYR A 302 2.01 -4.42 15.27
C TYR A 302 2.40 -4.78 16.71
N LEU A 303 3.64 -5.25 16.92
CA LEU A 303 4.12 -5.57 18.27
C LEU A 303 4.26 -4.34 19.15
N ALA A 304 4.81 -3.26 18.59
CA ALA A 304 4.93 -1.99 19.31
C ALA A 304 3.55 -1.42 19.65
N TRP A 305 2.63 -1.46 18.70
CA TRP A 305 1.26 -1.01 18.89
C TRP A 305 0.48 -1.90 19.88
N LYS A 306 0.59 -3.23 19.81
CA LYS A 306 0.03 -4.13 20.84
C LYS A 306 0.59 -3.84 22.22
N THR A 307 1.89 -3.58 22.36
CA THR A 307 2.51 -3.22 23.63
C THR A 307 1.89 -1.95 24.18
N LEU A 308 1.73 -0.93 23.37
CA LEU A 308 1.09 0.33 23.71
C LEU A 308 -0.33 0.17 24.25
N LEU A 309 -1.13 -0.72 23.64
CA LEU A 309 -2.50 -1.01 24.11
C LEU A 309 -2.49 -1.84 25.39
N LYS A 310 -1.54 -2.78 25.53
CA LYS A 310 -1.43 -3.64 26.72
C LYS A 310 -1.02 -2.90 27.98
N ASP A 311 -0.37 -1.77 27.86
CA ASP A 311 0.02 -0.94 29.02
C ASP A 311 -1.19 -0.36 29.77
N ASN A 312 -2.41 -0.49 29.21
CA ASN A 312 -3.65 -0.09 29.84
C ASN A 312 -4.68 -1.21 29.76
N ASP A 313 -4.99 -1.85 30.87
CA ASP A 313 -5.88 -3.02 30.94
C ASP A 313 -7.29 -2.76 30.36
N MET A 314 -7.84 -1.57 30.55
CA MET A 314 -9.15 -1.23 30.02
C MET A 314 -9.10 -1.09 28.50
N ILE A 315 -8.13 -0.36 27.98
CA ILE A 315 -7.91 -0.19 26.54
C ILE A 315 -7.67 -1.54 25.87
N TRP A 316 -6.85 -2.39 26.49
CA TRP A 316 -6.59 -3.73 25.97
C TRP A 316 -7.82 -4.63 25.92
N LYS A 317 -8.66 -4.59 26.96
CA LYS A 317 -9.94 -5.33 26.99
C LYS A 317 -10.90 -4.83 25.90
N ASN A 318 -11.07 -3.51 25.80
CA ASN A 318 -11.93 -2.92 24.77
C ASN A 318 -11.45 -3.29 23.37
N TYR A 319 -10.14 -3.20 23.13
CA TYR A 319 -9.53 -3.62 21.88
C TYR A 319 -9.86 -5.07 21.53
N GLN A 320 -9.61 -6.00 22.45
CA GLN A 320 -9.88 -7.43 22.24
C GLN A 320 -11.36 -7.74 22.02
N TYR A 321 -12.23 -7.06 22.74
CA TYR A 321 -13.69 -7.21 22.58
C TYR A 321 -14.14 -6.73 21.23
N GLY A 322 -13.71 -5.55 20.82
CA GLY A 322 -14.03 -5.01 19.49
C GLY A 322 -13.53 -5.90 18.34
N LEU A 323 -12.34 -6.52 18.49
CA LEU A 323 -11.85 -7.49 17.52
C LEU A 323 -12.77 -8.69 17.35
N LYS A 324 -13.26 -9.27 18.46
CA LYS A 324 -14.19 -10.39 18.40
C LYS A 324 -15.52 -10.02 17.74
N ASN A 325 -16.00 -8.81 18.00
CA ASN A 325 -17.20 -8.34 17.37
C ASN A 325 -17.01 -8.12 15.87
N LEU A 326 -15.89 -7.51 15.47
CA LEU A 326 -15.54 -7.31 14.07
C LEU A 326 -15.40 -8.66 13.32
N GLU A 327 -14.72 -9.64 13.93
CA GLU A 327 -14.62 -11.00 13.39
C GLU A 327 -15.99 -11.65 13.24
N SER A 328 -16.86 -11.50 14.23
CA SER A 328 -18.25 -12.01 14.18
C SER A 328 -19.07 -11.35 13.09
N MET A 329 -18.87 -10.07 12.85
CA MET A 329 -19.59 -9.29 11.83
C MET A 329 -19.13 -9.63 10.42
N LEU A 330 -17.83 -9.74 10.19
CA LEU A 330 -17.24 -9.92 8.85
C LEU A 330 -17.16 -11.38 8.43
N GLY A 331 -16.99 -12.29 9.40
CA GLY A 331 -16.66 -13.70 9.17
C GLY A 331 -15.18 -13.98 9.48
N LYS A 332 -14.93 -15.16 10.05
CA LYS A 332 -13.58 -15.55 10.49
C LYS A 332 -12.61 -15.68 9.32
N GLU A 333 -13.10 -16.08 8.17
CA GLU A 333 -12.34 -16.22 6.92
C GLU A 333 -11.79 -14.89 6.38
N TRP A 334 -12.41 -13.77 6.76
CA TRP A 334 -12.03 -12.43 6.32
C TRP A 334 -11.21 -11.65 7.32
N PHE A 335 -11.00 -12.23 8.49
CA PHE A 335 -10.36 -11.54 9.60
C PHE A 335 -9.11 -12.29 10.05
N ASN A 336 -7.97 -11.63 9.97
CA ASN A 336 -6.70 -12.18 10.39
C ASN A 336 -6.16 -11.41 11.60
N ASP A 337 -6.23 -12.01 12.79
CA ASP A 337 -5.72 -11.42 14.03
C ASP A 337 -4.27 -11.81 14.35
N GLY A 338 -3.74 -12.80 13.64
CA GLY A 338 -2.47 -13.46 13.96
C GLY A 338 -1.23 -12.87 13.30
N GLN A 339 -1.40 -12.02 12.30
CA GLN A 339 -0.27 -11.50 11.55
C GLN A 339 -0.14 -9.97 11.64
N ALA A 340 0.96 -9.44 11.17
CA ALA A 340 1.46 -8.08 11.24
C ALA A 340 0.48 -6.93 11.02
N SER A 341 -0.69 -7.19 10.55
CA SER A 341 -1.75 -6.22 10.37
C SER A 341 -3.05 -6.80 10.89
N LEU A 342 -3.50 -6.32 12.02
CA LEU A 342 -4.88 -6.52 12.43
C LEU A 342 -5.78 -5.96 11.34
N GLY A 343 -6.48 -6.83 10.67
CA GLY A 343 -7.33 -6.37 9.61
C GLY A 343 -7.94 -7.50 8.81
N THR A 344 -8.63 -7.10 7.80
CA THR A 344 -9.23 -8.01 6.85
C THR A 344 -8.17 -8.62 5.93
N VAL A 345 -8.41 -9.84 5.50
CA VAL A 345 -7.63 -10.49 4.45
C VAL A 345 -7.64 -9.62 3.19
N GLY A 346 -6.53 -9.55 2.46
CA GLY A 346 -6.45 -8.84 1.19
C GLY A 346 -7.41 -9.43 0.15
N ILE A 347 -8.12 -8.58 -0.57
CA ILE A 347 -8.95 -9.00 -1.70
C ILE A 347 -8.13 -8.81 -2.97
N PHE A 348 -7.98 -9.90 -3.71
CA PHE A 348 -7.23 -9.88 -4.96
C PHE A 348 -8.06 -9.26 -6.07
N GLY A 349 -7.40 -8.40 -6.86
CA GLY A 349 -7.96 -7.83 -8.07
C GLY A 349 -7.85 -8.77 -9.26
N PRO A 350 -8.19 -8.31 -10.45
CA PRO A 350 -8.09 -9.12 -11.64
C PRO A 350 -6.65 -9.59 -11.85
N PHE A 351 -6.53 -10.79 -12.41
CA PHE A 351 -5.28 -11.35 -12.89
C PHE A 351 -5.14 -11.01 -14.37
N ILE A 352 -3.98 -10.52 -14.78
CA ILE A 352 -3.67 -10.19 -16.17
C ILE A 352 -2.60 -11.16 -16.65
N ASP A 353 -2.91 -11.94 -17.66
CA ASP A 353 -1.95 -12.85 -18.30
C ASP A 353 -0.83 -12.02 -18.97
N LEU A 354 0.41 -12.28 -18.60
CA LEU A 354 1.56 -11.55 -19.13
C LEU A 354 2.07 -12.09 -20.49
N GLN A 355 1.39 -13.06 -21.08
CA GLN A 355 1.67 -13.52 -22.44
C GLN A 355 0.79 -12.82 -23.48
N ASP A 356 -0.51 -12.65 -23.19
CA ASP A 356 -1.48 -12.15 -24.17
C ASP A 356 -2.31 -10.93 -23.69
N GLY A 357 -2.16 -10.55 -22.43
CA GLY A 357 -2.88 -9.41 -21.83
C GLY A 357 -4.33 -9.72 -21.45
N SER A 358 -4.78 -10.97 -21.55
CA SER A 358 -6.13 -11.34 -21.14
C SER A 358 -6.34 -11.13 -19.65
N VAL A 359 -7.55 -10.68 -19.29
CA VAL A 359 -7.93 -10.35 -17.90
C VAL A 359 -8.84 -11.44 -17.36
N HIS A 360 -8.46 -11.99 -16.23
CA HIS A 360 -9.18 -13.08 -15.56
C HIS A 360 -9.63 -12.66 -14.16
N THR A 361 -10.77 -13.18 -13.74
CA THR A 361 -11.22 -13.08 -12.38
C THR A 361 -10.50 -14.08 -11.47
N VAL A 362 -10.58 -13.86 -10.16
CA VAL A 362 -10.03 -14.83 -9.18
C VAL A 362 -10.71 -16.19 -9.33
N ASP A 363 -12.03 -16.22 -9.50
CA ASP A 363 -12.81 -17.46 -9.57
C ASP A 363 -12.49 -18.28 -10.84
N GLU A 364 -12.14 -17.62 -11.94
CA GLU A 364 -11.71 -18.32 -13.18
C GLU A 364 -10.38 -19.06 -12.99
N LEU A 365 -9.45 -18.48 -12.23
CA LEU A 365 -8.13 -19.09 -12.00
C LEU A 365 -8.10 -20.01 -10.77
N TYR A 366 -8.99 -19.78 -9.81
CA TYR A 366 -9.10 -20.54 -8.57
C TYR A 366 -10.54 -21.00 -8.32
N PRO A 367 -11.08 -21.93 -9.13
CA PRO A 367 -12.48 -22.36 -9.04
C PRO A 367 -12.82 -23.06 -7.71
N ASN A 368 -11.81 -23.49 -6.96
CA ASN A 368 -11.97 -24.12 -5.64
C ASN A 368 -11.69 -23.15 -4.47
N GLY A 369 -11.61 -21.87 -4.74
CA GLY A 369 -11.26 -20.83 -3.77
C GLY A 369 -9.74 -20.54 -3.73
N TYR A 370 -9.41 -19.28 -3.54
CA TYR A 370 -8.04 -18.82 -3.35
C TYR A 370 -7.73 -18.85 -1.85
N TYR A 371 -7.31 -20.00 -1.35
CA TYR A 371 -6.82 -20.12 0.02
C TYR A 371 -5.63 -21.09 0.03
N ASP A 372 -4.44 -20.51 -0.06
CA ASP A 372 -3.18 -21.14 0.34
C ASP A 372 -2.60 -20.41 1.56
#